data_89ea9a3d49bd893f6f2dc1635e6a647c
#
_entry.id   89ea9a3d49bd893f6f2dc1635e6a647c
#
_cell.length_a   1.000
_cell.length_b   1.000
_cell.length_c   1.000
_cell.angle_alpha   90.00
_cell.angle_beta   90.00
_cell.angle_gamma   90.00
#
_symmetry.space_group_name_H-M   'P 1'
#
loop_
_entity.id
_entity.type
_entity.pdbx_description
1 polymer ?
#
loop_
_entity_poly.entity_id
_entity_poly.type
_entity_poly.pdbx_seq_one_letter_code
_entity_poly.pdbx_strand_id
1 'polypeptide(L)'
;MNCKLTVNTCKAISKIDKRIYGSFIEHLGRAVYGGIYEPTHPTADKDGFREDVKELIRDMQVPIIRYPGGNFVSGYNWEDGTGDKAKRPKRMELAWQTIETNQVGIDDFQEWARQTGTDIMMAVNLGTRGPEEARNLVEYCNSTTPTYYADMRRKNGFEEPFGIKLWCLGNEMDGPWQICSKTPQEYARIACETAKVMKWVDDSIELVACGSSNKDMPTFGIWEETVLRECYEHIDYLSLHNYYGNRENNTEDYLASSLDMDVFIKSVTAICDKIKEEKKSDKQINLSFDEWNVWFHSNEQDKQIPKWSVAPHQLEDIYNLEDALVVGTLLITLLKNSDRVKIACLAQLVNVIAPIMTEENGKVWKQTIFYPYYHALRYGQGTALDISCECESYSTDRHSNIPYIESIATIDEEGTGLTVFAVNRSLTNSCPLELTFDKPVKFSEHIVVTGEDVNDVNSAEEERISEARIDDGNHLSLP
;
A
#
# COMPACT_ATOMS: atom_id res chain seq x y z
N MET A 1 -23.24 -22.07 12.80
CA MET A 1 -22.76 -21.69 11.45
C MET A 1 -21.76 -22.74 10.98
N ASN A 2 -21.90 -23.28 9.78
CA ASN A 2 -20.94 -24.19 9.16
C ASN A 2 -20.53 -23.60 7.81
N CYS A 3 -19.30 -23.73 7.43
CA CYS A 3 -18.81 -23.25 6.14
C CYS A 3 -18.07 -24.37 5.40
N LYS A 4 -18.38 -24.50 4.10
CA LYS A 4 -17.68 -25.42 3.22
C LYS A 4 -16.91 -24.61 2.17
N LEU A 5 -15.60 -24.79 2.15
CA LEU A 5 -14.71 -24.22 1.15
C LEU A 5 -14.24 -25.32 0.19
N THR A 6 -14.48 -25.13 -1.09
CA THR A 6 -14.03 -26.07 -2.13
C THR A 6 -12.93 -25.38 -2.95
N VAL A 7 -11.73 -25.92 -2.86
CA VAL A 7 -10.55 -25.45 -3.59
C VAL A 7 -10.29 -26.35 -4.79
N ASN A 8 -10.27 -25.75 -5.98
CA ASN A 8 -9.92 -26.43 -7.23
C ASN A 8 -8.63 -25.82 -7.79
N THR A 9 -7.55 -26.56 -7.75
CA THR A 9 -6.23 -26.10 -8.20
C THR A 9 -6.14 -25.77 -9.70
N CYS A 10 -7.17 -26.17 -10.48
CA CYS A 10 -7.29 -25.84 -11.91
C CYS A 10 -8.04 -24.52 -12.16
N LYS A 11 -8.66 -23.94 -11.15
CA LYS A 11 -9.38 -22.66 -11.25
C LYS A 11 -8.50 -21.48 -10.83
N ALA A 12 -7.46 -21.19 -11.62
CA ALA A 12 -6.61 -20.04 -11.39
C ALA A 12 -7.32 -18.74 -11.74
N ILE A 13 -7.22 -17.73 -10.88
CA ILE A 13 -7.58 -16.34 -11.17
C ILE A 13 -6.43 -15.74 -11.98
N SER A 14 -5.25 -15.65 -11.39
CA SER A 14 -4.03 -15.17 -12.05
C SER A 14 -2.78 -15.50 -11.26
N LYS A 15 -1.61 -15.39 -11.91
CA LYS A 15 -0.35 -15.26 -11.20
C LYS A 15 -0.34 -13.94 -10.42
N ILE A 16 0.00 -14.02 -9.15
CA ILE A 16 0.09 -12.87 -8.24
C ILE A 16 1.38 -12.11 -8.54
N ASP A 17 1.26 -10.81 -8.80
CA ASP A 17 2.42 -9.91 -8.78
C ASP A 17 2.77 -9.61 -7.31
N LYS A 18 3.99 -9.87 -6.88
CA LYS A 18 4.39 -9.65 -5.48
C LYS A 18 4.19 -8.20 -5.02
N ARG A 19 4.20 -7.22 -5.95
CA ARG A 19 3.98 -5.81 -5.66
C ARG A 19 2.57 -5.49 -5.14
N ILE A 20 1.63 -6.45 -5.18
CA ILE A 20 0.30 -6.34 -4.53
C ILE A 20 0.41 -6.27 -3.00
N TYR A 21 1.56 -6.63 -2.45
CA TYR A 21 1.89 -6.54 -1.03
C TYR A 21 2.87 -5.41 -0.72
N GLY A 22 2.87 -4.36 -1.52
CA GLY A 22 3.66 -3.17 -1.27
C GLY A 22 3.21 -2.40 -0.03
N SER A 23 4.01 -1.42 0.35
CA SER A 23 3.67 -0.47 1.40
C SER A 23 4.02 0.95 0.99
N PHE A 24 3.91 1.89 1.92
CA PHE A 24 4.05 3.31 1.65
C PHE A 24 4.77 3.99 2.82
N ILE A 25 5.68 4.89 2.52
CA ILE A 25 6.32 5.81 3.46
C ILE A 25 6.29 7.21 2.87
N GLU A 26 5.64 8.12 3.56
CA GLU A 26 5.56 9.53 3.23
C GLU A 26 6.31 10.37 4.27
N HIS A 27 6.83 11.55 3.87
CA HIS A 27 7.29 12.56 4.80
C HIS A 27 6.10 13.22 5.51
N LEU A 28 5.51 12.46 6.40
CA LEU A 28 4.31 12.77 7.18
C LEU A 28 4.49 12.27 8.61
N GLY A 29 4.14 13.11 9.59
CA GLY A 29 4.24 12.73 11.00
C GLY A 29 5.60 12.12 11.34
N ARG A 30 5.58 10.97 12.01
CA ARG A 30 6.78 10.23 12.38
C ARG A 30 7.07 9.01 11.48
N ALA A 31 6.55 8.96 10.26
CA ALA A 31 6.86 7.85 9.37
C ALA A 31 8.36 7.77 9.03
N VAL A 32 8.96 8.92 8.73
CA VAL A 32 10.40 9.03 8.47
C VAL A 32 11.16 9.36 9.74
N TYR A 33 11.01 10.57 10.27
CA TYR A 33 11.73 11.05 11.46
C TYR A 33 11.08 10.54 12.75
N GLY A 34 11.82 9.78 13.56
CA GLY A 34 11.30 9.04 14.71
C GLY A 34 10.63 7.70 14.35
N GLY A 35 10.52 7.40 13.05
CA GLY A 35 10.08 6.11 12.53
C GLY A 35 11.24 5.29 11.99
N ILE A 36 11.50 5.37 10.66
CA ILE A 36 12.63 4.66 10.06
C ILE A 36 13.98 5.32 10.37
N TYR A 37 14.01 6.62 10.63
CA TYR A 37 15.22 7.43 10.83
C TYR A 37 15.19 8.12 12.18
N GLU A 38 16.11 7.75 13.08
CA GLU A 38 16.29 8.31 14.41
C GLU A 38 17.76 8.17 14.80
N PRO A 39 18.63 9.13 14.43
CA PRO A 39 20.08 9.02 14.63
C PRO A 39 20.53 8.89 16.10
N THR A 40 19.68 9.27 17.05
CA THR A 40 19.95 9.16 18.50
C THR A 40 19.53 7.83 19.10
N HIS A 41 18.80 7.00 18.32
CA HIS A 41 18.31 5.71 18.81
C HIS A 41 19.46 4.73 19.09
N PRO A 42 19.37 3.90 20.15
CA PRO A 42 20.43 2.92 20.48
C PRO A 42 20.75 1.92 19.36
N THR A 43 19.78 1.61 18.50
CA THR A 43 19.95 0.71 17.33
C THR A 43 20.25 1.46 16.03
N ALA A 44 20.44 2.80 16.07
CA ALA A 44 20.71 3.56 14.85
C ALA A 44 22.01 3.07 14.19
N ASP A 45 21.92 2.82 12.88
CA ASP A 45 23.11 2.52 12.07
C ASP A 45 23.96 3.80 11.84
N LYS A 46 25.06 3.64 11.12
CA LYS A 46 25.98 4.75 10.78
C LYS A 46 25.32 5.90 10.02
N ASP A 47 24.22 5.64 9.31
CA ASP A 47 23.49 6.59 8.49
C ASP A 47 22.28 7.20 9.24
N GLY A 48 21.98 6.72 10.44
CA GLY A 48 20.93 7.19 11.34
C GLY A 48 19.60 6.44 11.24
N PHE A 49 19.55 5.33 10.52
CA PHE A 49 18.35 4.50 10.41
C PHE A 49 18.25 3.48 11.54
N ARG A 50 17.05 3.26 12.05
CA ARG A 50 16.76 2.29 13.11
C ARG A 50 16.91 0.86 12.62
N GLU A 51 17.85 0.10 13.20
CA GLU A 51 18.10 -1.30 12.83
C GLU A 51 16.95 -2.21 13.24
N ASP A 52 16.36 -1.98 14.42
CA ASP A 52 15.21 -2.74 14.91
C ASP A 52 13.99 -2.66 13.95
N VAL A 53 13.74 -1.50 13.34
CA VAL A 53 12.70 -1.33 12.31
C VAL A 53 13.10 -2.03 11.03
N LYS A 54 14.37 -1.91 10.58
CA LYS A 54 14.84 -2.61 9.37
C LYS A 54 14.75 -4.13 9.51
N GLU A 55 15.01 -4.68 10.70
CA GLU A 55 14.89 -6.12 10.97
C GLU A 55 13.46 -6.62 10.75
N LEU A 56 12.46 -5.90 11.26
CA LEU A 56 11.05 -6.25 11.03
C LEU A 56 10.69 -6.19 9.55
N ILE A 57 11.12 -5.15 8.83
CA ILE A 57 10.81 -5.00 7.40
C ILE A 57 11.47 -6.10 6.56
N ARG A 58 12.72 -6.49 6.90
CA ARG A 58 13.40 -7.63 6.26
C ARG A 58 12.69 -8.95 6.52
N ASP A 59 12.20 -9.16 7.75
CA ASP A 59 11.42 -10.37 8.07
C ASP A 59 10.10 -10.40 7.31
N MET A 60 9.41 -9.27 7.19
CA MET A 60 8.20 -9.14 6.38
C MET A 60 8.44 -9.37 4.89
N GLN A 61 9.61 -9.03 4.38
CA GLN A 61 9.97 -9.08 2.95
C GLN A 61 9.05 -8.18 2.10
N VAL A 62 8.79 -6.96 2.54
CA VAL A 62 7.98 -5.99 1.80
C VAL A 62 8.61 -5.75 0.42
N PRO A 63 7.94 -6.08 -0.69
CA PRO A 63 8.58 -6.12 -2.00
C PRO A 63 8.86 -4.75 -2.59
N ILE A 64 8.02 -3.77 -2.29
CA ILE A 64 8.12 -2.41 -2.83
C ILE A 64 7.51 -1.40 -1.86
N ILE A 65 8.11 -0.22 -1.78
CA ILE A 65 7.61 0.89 -0.95
C ILE A 65 7.46 2.12 -1.81
N ARG A 66 6.25 2.70 -1.79
CA ARG A 66 5.93 3.98 -2.41
C ARG A 66 6.56 5.11 -1.60
N TYR A 67 7.23 6.08 -2.26
CA TYR A 67 7.98 7.17 -1.66
C TYR A 67 8.06 8.37 -2.63
N PRO A 68 8.23 9.62 -2.24
CA PRO A 68 8.34 10.17 -0.87
C PRO A 68 7.00 10.59 -0.28
N GLY A 69 5.92 10.33 -0.95
CA GLY A 69 4.61 10.70 -0.48
C GLY A 69 3.54 10.53 -1.52
N GLY A 70 2.45 10.71 -1.02
CA GLY A 70 1.12 11.20 -0.97
C GLY A 70 1.06 12.71 -1.18
N ASN A 71 0.36 13.39 -0.30
CA ASN A 71 0.16 14.85 -0.41
C ASN A 71 1.49 15.63 -0.38
N PHE A 72 2.47 15.14 0.34
CA PHE A 72 3.81 15.72 0.43
C PHE A 72 4.45 15.96 -0.94
N VAL A 73 4.35 14.99 -1.87
CA VAL A 73 5.09 15.07 -3.15
C VAL A 73 4.70 16.29 -3.99
N SER A 74 3.45 16.75 -3.88
CA SER A 74 2.94 17.87 -4.70
C SER A 74 3.54 19.24 -4.37
N GLY A 75 4.22 19.35 -3.21
CA GLY A 75 4.97 20.54 -2.82
C GLY A 75 6.47 20.35 -2.72
N TYR A 76 6.99 19.15 -2.97
CA TYR A 76 8.36 18.77 -2.68
C TYR A 76 9.33 19.05 -3.83
N ASN A 77 10.51 19.55 -3.47
CA ASN A 77 11.67 19.65 -4.36
C ASN A 77 12.67 18.56 -4.00
N TRP A 78 12.75 17.51 -4.78
CA TRP A 78 13.59 16.36 -4.49
C TRP A 78 15.09 16.69 -4.33
N GLU A 79 15.57 17.74 -5.02
CA GLU A 79 16.95 18.21 -4.94
C GLU A 79 17.33 18.70 -3.54
N ASP A 80 16.38 19.22 -2.78
CA ASP A 80 16.59 19.68 -1.40
C ASP A 80 17.01 18.53 -0.46
N GLY A 81 16.65 17.29 -0.79
CA GLY A 81 16.97 16.07 -0.03
C GLY A 81 18.24 15.33 -0.49
N THR A 82 19.07 15.93 -1.37
CA THR A 82 20.27 15.27 -1.91
C THR A 82 21.56 15.89 -1.39
N GLY A 83 22.68 15.14 -1.48
CA GLY A 83 24.00 15.58 -1.11
C GLY A 83 24.22 15.81 0.39
N ASP A 84 25.11 16.73 0.76
CA ASP A 84 25.54 16.98 2.14
C ASP A 84 24.38 17.43 3.05
N LYS A 85 24.01 16.60 4.02
CA LYS A 85 22.90 16.84 4.96
C LYS A 85 22.99 18.20 5.69
N ALA A 86 24.20 18.68 5.98
CA ALA A 86 24.39 19.97 6.65
C ALA A 86 24.02 21.19 5.78
N LYS A 87 23.90 21.01 4.47
CA LYS A 87 23.56 22.06 3.51
C LYS A 87 22.09 21.99 3.04
N ARG A 88 21.38 20.95 3.41
CA ARG A 88 19.99 20.77 2.98
C ARG A 88 19.07 21.80 3.66
N PRO A 89 18.20 22.45 2.89
CA PRO A 89 17.34 23.50 3.45
C PRO A 89 16.22 22.90 4.27
N LYS A 90 15.83 23.58 5.35
CA LYS A 90 14.54 23.34 6.00
C LYS A 90 13.45 24.05 5.22
N ARG A 91 12.31 23.38 5.00
CA ARG A 91 11.16 23.93 4.28
C ARG A 91 9.90 23.90 5.15
N MET A 92 9.03 24.88 4.93
CA MET A 92 7.64 24.76 5.35
C MET A 92 6.96 23.75 4.43
N GLU A 93 6.54 22.63 5.00
CA GLU A 93 5.81 21.61 4.28
C GLU A 93 4.31 21.93 4.37
N LEU A 94 3.68 22.18 3.23
CA LEU A 94 2.35 22.81 3.19
C LEU A 94 1.22 21.79 3.27
N ALA A 95 1.43 20.56 2.84
CA ALA A 95 0.40 19.54 2.82
C ALA A 95 -0.02 19.15 4.25
N TRP A 96 0.95 18.91 5.11
CA TRP A 96 0.76 18.50 6.49
C TRP A 96 1.03 19.62 7.51
N GLN A 97 1.41 20.81 7.04
CA GLN A 97 1.70 22.01 7.84
C GLN A 97 2.81 21.77 8.87
N THR A 98 3.87 21.09 8.43
CA THR A 98 5.04 20.73 9.24
C THR A 98 6.31 21.45 8.76
N ILE A 99 7.44 21.21 9.44
CA ILE A 99 8.76 21.61 8.97
C ILE A 99 9.47 20.37 8.44
N GLU A 100 9.72 20.34 7.12
CA GLU A 100 10.58 19.33 6.52
C GLU A 100 12.06 19.73 6.69
N THR A 101 12.84 18.82 7.28
CA THR A 101 14.26 19.05 7.58
C THR A 101 15.20 18.58 6.47
N ASN A 102 14.69 17.79 5.53
CA ASN A 102 15.44 17.17 4.43
C ASN A 102 16.64 16.32 4.89
N GLN A 103 16.63 15.80 6.13
CA GLN A 103 17.69 14.92 6.62
C GLN A 103 17.64 13.52 6.00
N VAL A 104 16.49 13.14 5.47
CA VAL A 104 16.30 11.99 4.59
C VAL A 104 15.79 12.48 3.25
N GLY A 105 16.37 12.01 2.17
CA GLY A 105 15.93 12.25 0.80
C GLY A 105 16.16 11.01 -0.05
N ILE A 106 16.14 11.15 -1.38
CA ILE A 106 16.19 9.98 -2.27
C ILE A 106 17.47 9.17 -2.09
N ASP A 107 18.62 9.80 -1.88
CA ASP A 107 19.89 9.12 -1.67
C ASP A 107 19.87 8.25 -0.42
N ASP A 108 19.39 8.82 0.67
CA ASP A 108 19.31 8.14 1.97
C ASP A 108 18.26 7.00 1.94
N PHE A 109 17.10 7.26 1.32
CA PHE A 109 16.02 6.29 1.23
C PHE A 109 16.38 5.12 0.31
N GLN A 110 17.11 5.38 -0.79
CA GLN A 110 17.61 4.32 -1.67
C GLN A 110 18.58 3.37 -0.94
N GLU A 111 19.46 3.91 -0.12
CA GLU A 111 20.38 3.08 0.67
C GLU A 111 19.61 2.27 1.73
N TRP A 112 18.64 2.88 2.39
CA TRP A 112 17.76 2.21 3.33
C TRP A 112 16.95 1.08 2.65
N ALA A 113 16.37 1.35 1.49
CA ALA A 113 15.61 0.37 0.71
C ALA A 113 16.48 -0.83 0.30
N ARG A 114 17.72 -0.55 -0.13
CA ARG A 114 18.69 -1.61 -0.44
C ARG A 114 19.03 -2.47 0.78
N GLN A 115 19.16 -1.86 1.96
CA GLN A 115 19.45 -2.57 3.21
C GLN A 115 18.26 -3.41 3.72
N THR A 116 17.03 -3.02 3.41
CA THR A 116 15.82 -3.77 3.75
C THR A 116 15.40 -4.79 2.69
N GLY A 117 16.02 -4.73 1.49
CA GLY A 117 15.69 -5.63 0.38
C GLY A 117 14.38 -5.28 -0.32
N THR A 118 13.97 -4.00 -0.26
CA THR A 118 12.73 -3.51 -0.87
C THR A 118 13.03 -2.65 -2.11
N ASP A 119 12.16 -2.72 -3.12
CA ASP A 119 12.20 -1.81 -4.27
C ASP A 119 11.50 -0.49 -3.94
N ILE A 120 11.72 0.54 -4.76
CA ILE A 120 11.08 1.85 -4.62
C ILE A 120 10.06 2.07 -5.74
N MET A 121 8.85 2.48 -5.37
CA MET A 121 7.86 3.09 -6.25
C MET A 121 7.92 4.60 -6.03
N MET A 122 8.52 5.32 -6.97
CA MET A 122 8.84 6.75 -6.82
C MET A 122 7.72 7.64 -7.33
N ALA A 123 7.23 8.56 -6.51
CA ALA A 123 6.28 9.58 -6.95
C ALA A 123 7.01 10.87 -7.38
N VAL A 124 6.53 11.50 -8.47
CA VAL A 124 7.04 12.79 -8.96
C VAL A 124 6.05 13.92 -8.68
N ASN A 125 6.58 15.13 -8.48
CA ASN A 125 5.78 16.32 -8.20
C ASN A 125 5.10 16.85 -9.48
N LEU A 126 3.79 16.60 -9.61
CA LEU A 126 2.94 17.23 -10.63
C LEU A 126 2.00 18.31 -10.06
N GLY A 127 2.21 18.71 -8.82
CA GLY A 127 1.54 19.84 -8.18
C GLY A 127 2.22 21.15 -8.57
N THR A 128 3.26 21.53 -7.84
CA THR A 128 4.03 22.76 -8.03
C THR A 128 5.07 22.66 -9.13
N ARG A 129 5.39 21.45 -9.63
CA ARG A 129 6.39 21.16 -10.67
C ARG A 129 5.76 20.40 -11.85
N GLY A 130 6.56 19.77 -12.69
CA GLY A 130 6.04 19.13 -13.89
C GLY A 130 7.06 18.31 -14.68
N PRO A 131 6.93 18.25 -16.03
CA PRO A 131 7.69 17.33 -16.88
C PRO A 131 9.21 17.47 -16.76
N GLU A 132 9.73 18.69 -16.61
CA GLU A 132 11.18 18.92 -16.55
C GLU A 132 11.79 18.29 -15.31
N GLU A 133 11.21 18.54 -14.14
CA GLU A 133 11.72 18.03 -12.87
C GLU A 133 11.54 16.51 -12.74
N ALA A 134 10.43 15.99 -13.26
CA ALA A 134 10.18 14.56 -13.30
C ALA A 134 11.24 13.83 -14.15
N ARG A 135 11.52 14.32 -15.36
CA ARG A 135 12.58 13.75 -16.18
C ARG A 135 13.97 13.89 -15.55
N ASN A 136 14.23 15.02 -14.86
CA ASN A 136 15.49 15.25 -14.16
C ASN A 136 15.70 14.24 -13.03
N LEU A 137 14.65 13.89 -12.30
CA LEU A 137 14.72 12.87 -11.26
C LEU A 137 14.97 11.47 -11.85
N VAL A 138 14.34 11.13 -12.99
CA VAL A 138 14.64 9.86 -13.70
C VAL A 138 16.11 9.86 -14.16
N GLU A 139 16.61 10.96 -14.72
CA GLU A 139 18.02 11.09 -15.12
C GLU A 139 18.95 10.90 -13.92
N TYR A 140 18.65 11.54 -12.79
CA TYR A 140 19.40 11.38 -11.54
C TYR A 140 19.44 9.93 -11.09
N CYS A 141 18.30 9.27 -11.03
CA CYS A 141 18.18 7.91 -10.49
C CYS A 141 18.71 6.83 -11.44
N ASN A 142 18.48 6.96 -12.75
CA ASN A 142 18.61 5.84 -13.66
C ASN A 142 19.68 6.00 -14.73
N SER A 143 20.16 7.23 -15.03
CA SER A 143 21.08 7.42 -16.14
C SER A 143 22.51 7.00 -15.81
N THR A 144 23.12 6.27 -16.74
CA THR A 144 24.58 5.98 -16.76
C THR A 144 25.35 7.01 -17.58
N THR A 145 24.67 7.78 -18.45
CA THR A 145 25.27 8.77 -19.32
C THR A 145 25.85 9.93 -18.49
N PRO A 146 27.07 10.44 -18.79
CA PRO A 146 27.65 11.55 -18.07
C PRO A 146 26.94 12.86 -18.41
N THR A 147 25.90 13.16 -17.65
CA THR A 147 25.03 14.33 -17.78
C THR A 147 24.89 15.01 -16.41
N TYR A 148 24.33 16.22 -16.37
CA TYR A 148 24.32 17.05 -15.18
C TYR A 148 23.76 16.32 -13.94
N TYR A 149 22.58 15.66 -14.04
CA TYR A 149 21.96 14.99 -12.91
C TYR A 149 22.59 13.63 -12.59
N ALA A 150 23.03 12.87 -13.58
CA ALA A 150 23.78 11.64 -13.34
C ALA A 150 25.15 11.93 -12.67
N ASP A 151 25.81 13.02 -13.06
CA ASP A 151 27.06 13.45 -12.41
C ASP A 151 26.83 14.04 -11.02
N MET A 152 25.67 14.66 -10.78
CA MET A 152 25.24 15.10 -9.45
C MET A 152 25.09 13.89 -8.50
N ARG A 153 24.42 12.80 -8.94
CA ARG A 153 24.34 11.56 -8.17
C ARG A 153 25.73 11.01 -7.82
N ARG A 154 26.64 10.93 -8.81
CA ARG A 154 28.01 10.45 -8.59
C ARG A 154 28.77 11.32 -7.59
N LYS A 155 28.63 12.64 -7.67
CA LYS A 155 29.22 13.58 -6.70
C LYS A 155 28.67 13.41 -5.31
N ASN A 156 27.42 12.97 -5.19
CA ASN A 156 26.79 12.65 -3.91
C ASN A 156 27.23 11.28 -3.35
N GLY A 157 28.10 10.56 -4.08
CA GLY A 157 28.67 9.28 -3.63
C GLY A 157 28.06 8.03 -4.22
N PHE A 158 27.12 8.16 -5.16
CA PHE A 158 26.43 7.02 -5.78
C PHE A 158 26.89 6.87 -7.24
N GLU A 159 27.92 6.07 -7.45
CA GLU A 159 28.49 5.86 -8.80
C GLU A 159 27.49 5.17 -9.72
N GLU A 160 26.89 4.06 -9.25
CA GLU A 160 25.91 3.29 -10.00
C GLU A 160 24.52 3.92 -9.94
N PRO A 161 23.70 3.79 -11.00
CA PRO A 161 22.31 4.21 -10.98
C PRO A 161 21.48 3.41 -9.97
N PHE A 162 20.45 4.04 -9.43
CA PHE A 162 19.51 3.39 -8.52
C PHE A 162 18.62 2.36 -9.24
N GLY A 163 18.32 2.61 -10.52
CA GLY A 163 17.56 1.68 -11.35
C GLY A 163 16.08 1.56 -10.97
N ILE A 164 15.49 2.64 -10.48
CA ILE A 164 14.08 2.67 -10.08
C ILE A 164 13.18 2.42 -11.29
N LYS A 165 12.32 1.39 -11.22
CA LYS A 165 11.51 0.95 -12.36
C LYS A 165 10.07 1.46 -12.32
N LEU A 166 9.50 1.69 -11.16
CA LEU A 166 8.09 2.05 -11.00
C LEU A 166 7.93 3.49 -10.51
N TRP A 167 7.11 4.28 -11.22
CA TRP A 167 6.96 5.72 -10.98
C TRP A 167 5.50 6.16 -10.99
N CYS A 168 5.12 7.01 -10.03
CA CYS A 168 3.79 7.63 -9.96
C CYS A 168 3.83 9.05 -10.53
N LEU A 169 2.89 9.35 -11.43
CA LEU A 169 2.71 10.66 -12.05
C LEU A 169 1.88 11.58 -11.14
N GLY A 170 2.45 12.03 -10.03
CA GLY A 170 1.78 12.82 -9.00
C GLY A 170 1.06 11.96 -7.96
N ASN A 171 0.17 12.61 -7.19
CA ASN A 171 -0.66 12.02 -6.14
C ASN A 171 -2.01 12.74 -6.05
N GLU A 172 -3.13 12.00 -6.08
CA GLU A 172 -4.49 12.49 -5.79
C GLU A 172 -4.84 13.84 -6.45
N MET A 173 -4.42 14.02 -7.71
CA MET A 173 -4.49 15.33 -8.36
C MET A 173 -5.91 15.86 -8.60
N ASP A 174 -6.95 15.04 -8.37
CA ASP A 174 -8.36 15.40 -8.38
C ASP A 174 -8.86 15.94 -7.01
N GLY A 175 -8.09 15.69 -5.93
CA GLY A 175 -8.48 16.05 -4.57
C GLY A 175 -8.36 17.55 -4.28
N PRO A 176 -9.41 18.22 -3.76
CA PRO A 176 -9.34 19.65 -3.43
C PRO A 176 -8.38 19.98 -2.28
N TRP A 177 -7.95 18.96 -1.52
CA TRP A 177 -6.92 19.08 -0.48
C TRP A 177 -5.49 19.06 -1.04
N GLN A 178 -5.32 18.61 -2.29
CA GLN A 178 -4.02 18.46 -2.91
C GLN A 178 -3.44 19.80 -3.37
N ILE A 179 -2.14 20.02 -3.13
CA ILE A 179 -1.44 21.22 -3.61
C ILE A 179 -1.49 21.24 -5.14
N CYS A 180 -2.04 22.32 -5.69
CA CYS A 180 -2.24 22.49 -7.14
C CYS A 180 -3.09 21.36 -7.76
N SER A 181 -4.18 20.97 -7.08
CA SER A 181 -5.16 20.04 -7.65
C SER A 181 -5.62 20.51 -9.04
N LYS A 182 -6.07 19.59 -9.86
CA LYS A 182 -6.32 19.80 -11.29
C LYS A 182 -7.71 19.33 -11.70
N THR A 183 -8.20 19.90 -12.79
CA THR A 183 -9.30 19.29 -13.53
C THR A 183 -8.82 18.03 -14.26
N PRO A 184 -9.74 17.13 -14.66
CA PRO A 184 -9.36 15.92 -15.43
C PRO A 184 -8.51 16.24 -16.67
N GLN A 185 -8.85 17.31 -17.39
CA GLN A 185 -8.14 17.70 -18.63
C GLN A 185 -6.74 18.25 -18.35
N GLU A 186 -6.59 19.08 -17.30
CA GLU A 186 -5.30 19.62 -16.91
C GLU A 186 -4.37 18.52 -16.45
N TYR A 187 -4.87 17.58 -15.63
CA TYR A 187 -4.07 16.47 -15.17
C TYR A 187 -3.70 15.51 -16.32
N ALA A 188 -4.66 15.09 -17.13
CA ALA A 188 -4.41 14.21 -18.25
C ALA A 188 -3.33 14.76 -19.18
N ARG A 189 -3.38 16.07 -19.48
CA ARG A 189 -2.40 16.72 -20.34
C ARG A 189 -1.00 16.74 -19.73
N ILE A 190 -0.86 17.17 -18.46
CA ILE A 190 0.46 17.22 -17.83
C ILE A 190 1.03 15.83 -17.58
N ALA A 191 0.20 14.87 -17.18
CA ALA A 191 0.62 13.48 -16.96
C ALA A 191 1.13 12.84 -18.25
N CYS A 192 0.42 13.02 -19.37
CA CYS A 192 0.83 12.52 -20.68
C CYS A 192 2.20 13.08 -21.09
N GLU A 193 2.40 14.40 -21.04
CA GLU A 193 3.68 15.01 -21.42
C GLU A 193 4.81 14.59 -20.45
N THR A 194 4.51 14.47 -19.16
CA THR A 194 5.47 13.97 -18.18
C THR A 194 5.88 12.52 -18.48
N ALA A 195 4.91 11.65 -18.73
CA ALA A 195 5.15 10.25 -19.08
C ALA A 195 6.09 10.12 -20.29
N LYS A 196 5.84 10.90 -21.32
CA LYS A 196 6.67 10.91 -22.55
C LYS A 196 8.13 11.26 -22.25
N VAL A 197 8.36 12.38 -21.56
CA VAL A 197 9.74 12.83 -21.31
C VAL A 197 10.47 11.93 -20.33
N MET A 198 9.78 11.32 -19.35
CA MET A 198 10.38 10.33 -18.45
C MET A 198 10.81 9.08 -19.23
N LYS A 199 9.92 8.54 -20.09
CA LYS A 199 10.25 7.37 -20.92
C LYS A 199 11.30 7.68 -22.01
N TRP A 200 11.50 8.93 -22.41
CA TRP A 200 12.63 9.30 -23.28
C TRP A 200 13.98 9.26 -22.59
N VAL A 201 14.00 9.39 -21.26
CA VAL A 201 15.23 9.23 -20.46
C VAL A 201 15.49 7.74 -20.18
N ASP A 202 14.47 6.99 -19.80
CA ASP A 202 14.54 5.54 -19.56
C ASP A 202 13.23 4.89 -20.00
N ASP A 203 13.25 4.20 -21.14
CA ASP A 203 12.07 3.54 -21.72
C ASP A 203 11.64 2.25 -20.98
N SER A 204 12.49 1.76 -20.10
CA SER A 204 12.25 0.56 -19.30
C SER A 204 11.44 0.80 -18.02
N ILE A 205 11.10 2.05 -17.69
CA ILE A 205 10.29 2.37 -16.52
C ILE A 205 8.81 2.09 -16.74
N GLU A 206 8.12 1.73 -15.67
CA GLU A 206 6.66 1.57 -15.64
C GLU A 206 6.04 2.80 -14.96
N LEU A 207 4.91 3.28 -15.49
CA LEU A 207 4.29 4.52 -15.05
C LEU A 207 2.86 4.29 -14.56
N VAL A 208 2.55 4.85 -13.40
CA VAL A 208 1.23 4.87 -12.77
C VAL A 208 0.65 6.29 -12.89
N ALA A 209 -0.48 6.45 -13.57
CA ALA A 209 -1.23 7.70 -13.57
C ALA A 209 -2.23 7.75 -12.42
N CYS A 210 -2.50 8.92 -11.85
CA CYS A 210 -3.54 9.07 -10.84
C CYS A 210 -4.92 8.75 -11.43
N GLY A 211 -5.63 7.80 -10.82
CA GLY A 211 -7.07 7.71 -10.87
C GLY A 211 -7.71 8.63 -9.82
N SER A 212 -9.00 8.48 -9.57
CA SER A 212 -9.69 9.24 -8.52
C SER A 212 -9.19 8.87 -7.14
N SER A 213 -9.08 9.88 -6.27
CA SER A 213 -8.64 9.73 -4.86
C SER A 213 -9.54 8.81 -4.03
N ASN A 214 -10.79 8.62 -4.46
CA ASN A 214 -11.73 7.60 -3.99
C ASN A 214 -12.93 7.52 -4.96
N LYS A 215 -13.77 6.49 -4.80
CA LYS A 215 -14.94 6.25 -5.65
C LYS A 215 -16.05 7.31 -5.53
N ASP A 216 -16.05 8.10 -4.45
CA ASP A 216 -17.10 9.09 -4.17
C ASP A 216 -16.72 10.51 -4.65
N MET A 217 -15.57 10.65 -5.32
CA MET A 217 -15.16 11.92 -5.93
C MET A 217 -16.17 12.36 -7.00
N PRO A 218 -16.54 13.65 -7.03
CA PRO A 218 -17.50 14.18 -8.02
C PRO A 218 -17.09 13.94 -9.49
N THR A 219 -15.81 13.74 -9.71
CA THR A 219 -15.22 13.50 -11.04
C THR A 219 -15.02 12.03 -11.36
N PHE A 220 -15.34 11.10 -10.45
CA PHE A 220 -15.16 9.66 -10.66
C PHE A 220 -15.81 9.20 -11.97
N GLY A 221 -15.14 8.37 -12.71
CA GLY A 221 -15.51 7.90 -14.03
C GLY A 221 -15.12 8.87 -15.16
N ILE A 222 -15.42 10.17 -15.01
CA ILE A 222 -14.97 11.20 -15.97
C ILE A 222 -13.46 11.40 -15.89
N TRP A 223 -12.91 11.36 -14.69
CA TRP A 223 -11.47 11.47 -14.46
C TRP A 223 -10.72 10.34 -15.15
N GLU A 224 -11.08 9.10 -14.86
CA GLU A 224 -10.45 7.91 -15.41
C GLU A 224 -10.52 7.90 -16.95
N GLU A 225 -11.70 8.15 -17.51
CA GLU A 225 -11.88 8.18 -18.96
C GLU A 225 -11.02 9.26 -19.64
N THR A 226 -10.94 10.45 -19.03
CA THR A 226 -10.18 11.57 -19.59
C THR A 226 -8.67 11.27 -19.54
N VAL A 227 -8.17 10.79 -18.41
CA VAL A 227 -6.76 10.41 -18.23
C VAL A 227 -6.38 9.30 -19.19
N LEU A 228 -7.18 8.23 -19.28
CA LEU A 228 -6.90 7.11 -20.15
C LEU A 228 -6.94 7.50 -21.63
N ARG A 229 -7.89 8.35 -22.06
CA ARG A 229 -7.93 8.80 -23.47
C ARG A 229 -6.66 9.54 -23.86
N GLU A 230 -6.09 10.34 -22.98
CA GLU A 230 -4.88 11.15 -23.25
C GLU A 230 -3.59 10.34 -23.07
N CYS A 231 -3.47 9.55 -21.99
CA CYS A 231 -2.21 8.96 -21.56
C CYS A 231 -2.01 7.50 -21.96
N TYR A 232 -2.99 6.81 -22.54
CA TYR A 232 -3.07 5.34 -22.68
C TYR A 232 -1.78 4.66 -23.15
N GLU A 233 -1.14 5.24 -24.17
CA GLU A 233 0.06 4.67 -24.78
C GLU A 233 1.31 4.83 -23.90
N HIS A 234 1.27 5.75 -22.93
CA HIS A 234 2.45 6.16 -22.15
C HIS A 234 2.45 5.66 -20.72
N ILE A 235 1.32 5.18 -20.19
CA ILE A 235 1.19 4.69 -18.82
C ILE A 235 0.94 3.18 -18.81
N ASP A 236 1.27 2.53 -17.71
CA ASP A 236 1.14 1.08 -17.55
C ASP A 236 0.05 0.72 -16.53
N TYR A 237 -0.20 1.62 -15.59
CA TYR A 237 -1.19 1.45 -14.52
C TYR A 237 -2.01 2.73 -14.30
N LEU A 238 -3.23 2.52 -13.78
CA LEU A 238 -4.07 3.57 -13.20
C LEU A 238 -4.19 3.35 -11.71
N SER A 239 -4.01 4.41 -10.89
CA SER A 239 -4.06 4.28 -9.44
C SER A 239 -5.49 4.29 -8.89
N LEU A 240 -5.68 3.66 -7.73
CA LEU A 240 -6.87 3.72 -6.90
C LEU A 240 -6.44 3.98 -5.46
N HIS A 241 -7.20 4.82 -4.75
CA HIS A 241 -7.03 5.07 -3.32
C HIS A 241 -8.35 4.85 -2.59
N ASN A 242 -8.31 4.29 -1.41
CA ASN A 242 -9.46 4.28 -0.51
C ASN A 242 -9.05 3.98 0.94
N TYR A 243 -9.67 4.72 1.88
CA TYR A 243 -9.53 4.49 3.30
C TYR A 243 -10.87 4.08 3.90
N TYR A 244 -10.83 3.16 4.86
CA TYR A 244 -11.99 2.57 5.51
C TYR A 244 -12.02 2.96 6.99
N GLY A 245 -13.20 2.92 7.62
CA GLY A 245 -13.30 3.23 9.05
C GLY A 245 -14.70 3.05 9.61
N ASN A 246 -14.78 2.61 10.86
CA ASN A 246 -16.03 2.41 11.59
C ASN A 246 -16.50 3.71 12.28
N ARG A 247 -16.77 4.74 11.49
CA ARG A 247 -17.18 6.08 11.99
C ARG A 247 -18.57 6.09 12.62
N GLU A 248 -19.42 5.14 12.26
CA GLU A 248 -20.80 5.01 12.74
C GLU A 248 -20.93 3.98 13.89
N ASN A 249 -19.82 3.38 14.32
CA ASN A 249 -19.77 2.31 15.31
C ASN A 249 -20.70 1.15 14.96
N ASN A 250 -20.66 0.73 13.69
CA ASN A 250 -21.40 -0.41 13.16
C ASN A 250 -20.42 -1.47 12.64
N THR A 251 -20.00 -2.36 13.52
CA THR A 251 -18.99 -3.39 13.24
C THR A 251 -19.42 -4.35 12.12
N GLU A 252 -20.69 -4.75 12.05
CA GLU A 252 -21.18 -5.67 11.00
C GLU A 252 -21.03 -5.05 9.60
N ASP A 253 -21.34 -3.76 9.44
CA ASP A 253 -21.19 -3.04 8.19
C ASP A 253 -19.71 -2.76 7.88
N TYR A 254 -18.93 -2.44 8.90
CA TYR A 254 -17.51 -2.19 8.77
C TYR A 254 -16.72 -3.42 8.30
N LEU A 255 -17.04 -4.61 8.83
CA LEU A 255 -16.46 -5.88 8.39
C LEU A 255 -16.80 -6.23 6.92
N ALA A 256 -17.81 -5.58 6.35
CA ALA A 256 -18.18 -5.71 4.94
C ALA A 256 -17.45 -4.75 3.99
N SER A 257 -16.55 -3.89 4.48
CA SER A 257 -15.84 -2.86 3.69
C SER A 257 -15.11 -3.39 2.45
N SER A 258 -14.70 -4.65 2.47
CA SER A 258 -14.05 -5.29 1.32
C SER A 258 -14.95 -5.39 0.09
N LEU A 259 -16.28 -5.37 0.24
CA LEU A 259 -17.22 -5.33 -0.87
C LEU A 259 -17.17 -3.98 -1.61
N ASP A 260 -16.98 -2.87 -0.88
CA ASP A 260 -16.78 -1.56 -1.49
C ASP A 260 -15.47 -1.50 -2.29
N MET A 261 -14.40 -2.12 -1.78
CA MET A 261 -13.13 -2.24 -2.50
C MET A 261 -13.31 -3.02 -3.81
N ASP A 262 -13.99 -4.15 -3.76
CA ASP A 262 -14.26 -5.00 -4.94
C ASP A 262 -15.07 -4.25 -6.02
N VAL A 263 -16.13 -3.53 -5.60
CA VAL A 263 -16.93 -2.70 -6.51
C VAL A 263 -16.09 -1.59 -7.14
N PHE A 264 -15.22 -0.93 -6.38
CA PHE A 264 -14.35 0.12 -6.90
C PHE A 264 -13.35 -0.42 -7.92
N ILE A 265 -12.65 -1.53 -7.61
CA ILE A 265 -11.72 -2.20 -8.53
C ILE A 265 -12.43 -2.58 -9.83
N LYS A 266 -13.59 -3.23 -9.76
CA LYS A 266 -14.35 -3.66 -10.92
C LYS A 266 -14.86 -2.49 -11.77
N SER A 267 -15.26 -1.39 -11.13
CA SER A 267 -15.71 -0.18 -11.83
C SER A 267 -14.57 0.45 -12.63
N VAL A 268 -13.40 0.61 -12.06
CA VAL A 268 -12.22 1.17 -12.76
C VAL A 268 -11.72 0.21 -13.83
N THR A 269 -11.74 -1.10 -13.56
CA THR A 269 -11.42 -2.13 -14.55
C THR A 269 -12.31 -2.00 -15.81
N ALA A 270 -13.62 -1.86 -15.61
CA ALA A 270 -14.55 -1.70 -16.72
C ALA A 270 -14.28 -0.43 -17.55
N ILE A 271 -13.89 0.67 -16.89
CA ILE A 271 -13.49 1.91 -17.58
C ILE A 271 -12.21 1.68 -18.40
N CYS A 272 -11.19 1.03 -17.84
CA CYS A 272 -9.96 0.70 -18.57
C CYS A 272 -10.26 -0.15 -19.82
N ASP A 273 -11.11 -1.16 -19.68
CA ASP A 273 -11.47 -2.05 -20.79
C ASP A 273 -12.29 -1.33 -21.87
N LYS A 274 -13.23 -0.47 -21.48
CA LYS A 274 -13.96 0.41 -22.40
C LYS A 274 -13.00 1.27 -23.25
N ILE A 275 -12.03 1.93 -22.61
CA ILE A 275 -11.08 2.79 -23.33
C ILE A 275 -10.13 1.97 -24.20
N LYS A 276 -9.73 0.77 -23.75
CA LYS A 276 -8.99 -0.19 -24.59
C LYS A 276 -9.71 -0.48 -25.90
N GLU A 277 -11.01 -0.78 -25.83
CA GLU A 277 -11.86 -1.04 -26.99
C GLU A 277 -11.99 0.19 -27.89
N GLU A 278 -12.26 1.38 -27.31
CA GLU A 278 -12.34 2.64 -28.07
C GLU A 278 -11.06 2.91 -28.87
N LYS A 279 -9.89 2.66 -28.25
CA LYS A 279 -8.57 2.84 -28.88
C LYS A 279 -8.15 1.70 -29.80
N LYS A 280 -8.84 0.58 -29.76
CA LYS A 280 -8.46 -0.65 -30.46
C LYS A 280 -7.02 -1.07 -30.15
N SER A 281 -6.63 -0.95 -28.89
CA SER A 281 -5.28 -1.22 -28.41
C SER A 281 -5.16 -2.66 -27.93
N ASP A 282 -4.02 -3.30 -28.20
CA ASP A 282 -3.67 -4.59 -27.60
C ASP A 282 -3.13 -4.43 -26.19
N LYS A 283 -2.66 -3.22 -25.83
CA LYS A 283 -2.16 -2.89 -24.49
C LYS A 283 -3.28 -2.97 -23.47
N GLN A 284 -3.00 -3.55 -22.32
CA GLN A 284 -3.89 -3.55 -21.14
C GLN A 284 -3.34 -2.62 -20.08
N ILE A 285 -4.16 -1.68 -19.62
CA ILE A 285 -3.85 -0.90 -18.42
C ILE A 285 -4.31 -1.70 -17.21
N ASN A 286 -3.37 -2.01 -16.34
CA ASN A 286 -3.63 -2.66 -15.05
C ASN A 286 -3.84 -1.62 -13.95
N LEU A 287 -4.12 -2.09 -12.74
CA LEU A 287 -4.46 -1.24 -11.61
C LEU A 287 -3.34 -1.26 -10.55
N SER A 288 -3.11 -0.08 -9.96
CA SER A 288 -2.27 0.14 -8.80
C SER A 288 -3.15 0.67 -7.66
N PHE A 289 -3.46 -0.16 -6.67
CA PHE A 289 -4.19 0.29 -5.48
C PHE A 289 -3.17 0.82 -4.46
N ASP A 290 -2.50 1.92 -4.80
CA ASP A 290 -1.26 2.37 -4.15
C ASP A 290 -1.45 3.25 -2.92
N GLU A 291 -2.70 3.42 -2.46
CA GLU A 291 -3.04 3.84 -1.09
C GLU A 291 -4.32 3.13 -0.63
N TRP A 292 -4.21 2.33 0.43
CA TRP A 292 -5.36 1.71 1.07
C TRP A 292 -5.03 1.36 2.51
N ASN A 293 -5.96 1.58 3.42
CA ASN A 293 -5.90 1.12 4.81
C ASN A 293 -7.19 1.47 5.55
N VAL A 294 -7.23 1.18 6.84
CA VAL A 294 -8.13 1.76 7.83
C VAL A 294 -7.55 3.10 8.30
N TRP A 295 -8.40 4.15 8.38
CA TRP A 295 -8.01 5.45 8.91
C TRP A 295 -9.21 6.20 9.47
N PHE A 296 -9.31 6.31 10.80
CA PHE A 296 -10.35 7.11 11.46
C PHE A 296 -10.08 7.37 12.96
N HIS A 297 -9.18 6.64 13.61
CA HIS A 297 -9.00 6.67 15.06
C HIS A 297 -8.33 7.97 15.55
N SER A 298 -7.36 8.52 14.81
CA SER A 298 -6.58 9.70 15.21
C SER A 298 -7.23 11.04 14.86
N ASN A 299 -8.32 11.07 14.10
CA ASN A 299 -8.90 12.28 13.50
C ASN A 299 -9.11 13.46 14.46
N GLU A 300 -9.50 13.22 15.71
CA GLU A 300 -9.74 14.29 16.69
C GLU A 300 -8.43 14.76 17.34
N GLN A 301 -7.44 13.86 17.49
CA GLN A 301 -6.13 14.20 18.02
C GLN A 301 -5.34 15.05 17.01
N ASP A 302 -5.41 14.70 15.73
CA ASP A 302 -4.70 15.38 14.65
C ASP A 302 -5.08 16.86 14.54
N LYS A 303 -6.32 17.23 14.84
CA LYS A 303 -6.78 18.63 14.86
C LYS A 303 -6.07 19.51 15.90
N GLN A 304 -5.41 18.91 16.89
CA GLN A 304 -4.74 19.61 17.98
C GLN A 304 -3.23 19.78 17.73
N ILE A 305 -2.70 19.24 16.66
CA ILE A 305 -1.28 19.30 16.33
C ILE A 305 -0.89 20.75 16.02
N PRO A 306 0.12 21.32 16.70
CA PRO A 306 0.60 22.65 16.40
C PRO A 306 1.20 22.69 14.98
N LYS A 307 0.80 23.67 14.19
CA LYS A 307 1.38 23.91 12.87
C LYS A 307 2.89 24.16 12.98
N TRP A 308 3.61 23.71 11.96
CA TRP A 308 5.05 23.89 11.80
C TRP A 308 5.87 23.15 12.87
N SER A 309 5.31 22.07 13.38
CA SER A 309 6.06 21.11 14.18
C SER A 309 6.99 20.27 13.27
N VAL A 310 8.07 19.73 13.84
CA VAL A 310 8.91 18.73 13.18
C VAL A 310 8.42 17.36 13.60
N ALA A 311 8.09 16.51 12.66
CA ALA A 311 7.68 15.13 12.90
C ALA A 311 6.69 14.97 14.06
N PRO A 312 5.50 15.59 14.03
CA PRO A 312 4.50 15.44 15.09
C PRO A 312 3.90 14.03 15.09
N HIS A 313 3.29 13.63 16.22
CA HIS A 313 2.43 12.45 16.29
C HIS A 313 1.13 12.71 15.50
N GLN A 314 1.16 12.44 14.20
CA GLN A 314 0.08 12.73 13.26
C GLN A 314 -0.34 11.43 12.55
N LEU A 315 -1.64 11.20 12.42
CA LEU A 315 -2.23 9.99 11.86
C LEU A 315 -1.71 8.71 12.53
N GLU A 316 -1.43 8.76 13.83
CA GLU A 316 -1.03 7.59 14.60
C GLU A 316 -2.25 6.84 15.12
N ASP A 317 -3.01 6.23 14.21
CA ASP A 317 -4.15 5.37 14.57
C ASP A 317 -3.66 4.17 15.39
N ILE A 318 -4.39 3.84 16.45
CA ILE A 318 -4.19 2.63 17.24
C ILE A 318 -5.23 1.61 16.82
N TYR A 319 -4.78 0.54 16.22
CA TYR A 319 -5.62 -0.48 15.63
C TYR A 319 -6.01 -1.58 16.61
N ASN A 320 -7.27 -1.97 16.56
CA ASN A 320 -7.83 -3.08 17.31
C ASN A 320 -7.97 -4.36 16.46
N LEU A 321 -8.55 -5.41 17.01
CA LEU A 321 -8.79 -6.67 16.28
C LEU A 321 -9.80 -6.49 15.14
N GLU A 322 -10.82 -5.65 15.30
CA GLU A 322 -11.79 -5.33 14.25
C GLU A 322 -11.10 -4.82 12.98
N ASP A 323 -10.13 -3.90 13.14
CA ASP A 323 -9.33 -3.36 12.05
C ASP A 323 -8.48 -4.44 11.37
N ALA A 324 -7.91 -5.35 12.15
CA ALA A 324 -7.14 -6.48 11.61
C ALA A 324 -8.01 -7.41 10.75
N LEU A 325 -9.24 -7.67 11.17
CA LEU A 325 -10.19 -8.45 10.38
C LEU A 325 -10.54 -7.74 9.07
N VAL A 326 -10.79 -6.43 9.11
CA VAL A 326 -11.04 -5.63 7.90
C VAL A 326 -9.83 -5.67 6.96
N VAL A 327 -8.62 -5.40 7.45
CA VAL A 327 -7.39 -5.48 6.63
C VAL A 327 -7.22 -6.87 6.02
N GLY A 328 -7.53 -7.94 6.76
CA GLY A 328 -7.54 -9.30 6.25
C GLY A 328 -8.51 -9.49 5.07
N THR A 329 -9.75 -8.98 5.18
CA THR A 329 -10.73 -9.06 4.08
C THR A 329 -10.34 -8.21 2.87
N LEU A 330 -9.71 -7.04 3.08
CA LEU A 330 -9.20 -6.19 2.01
C LEU A 330 -8.07 -6.88 1.24
N LEU A 331 -7.12 -7.54 1.93
CA LEU A 331 -6.06 -8.33 1.30
C LEU A 331 -6.63 -9.49 0.47
N ILE A 332 -7.62 -10.21 0.99
CA ILE A 332 -8.33 -11.26 0.24
C ILE A 332 -8.96 -10.68 -1.03
N THR A 333 -9.57 -9.50 -0.94
CA THR A 333 -10.21 -8.83 -2.09
C THR A 333 -9.19 -8.41 -3.14
N LEU A 334 -8.02 -7.91 -2.74
CA LEU A 334 -6.93 -7.61 -3.66
C LEU A 334 -6.50 -8.87 -4.42
N LEU A 335 -6.34 -10.00 -3.71
CA LEU A 335 -5.99 -11.29 -4.33
C LEU A 335 -7.07 -11.81 -5.28
N LYS A 336 -8.35 -11.65 -4.95
CA LYS A 336 -9.47 -12.00 -5.83
C LYS A 336 -9.47 -11.22 -7.14
N ASN A 337 -8.87 -10.03 -7.15
CA ASN A 337 -8.75 -9.15 -8.31
C ASN A 337 -7.31 -9.08 -8.85
N SER A 338 -6.45 -10.04 -8.52
CA SER A 338 -5.03 -10.06 -8.91
C SER A 338 -4.78 -10.20 -10.41
N ASP A 339 -5.80 -10.54 -11.19
CA ASP A 339 -5.77 -10.51 -12.66
C ASP A 339 -5.60 -9.07 -13.17
N ARG A 340 -6.12 -8.07 -12.46
CA ARG A 340 -6.06 -6.65 -12.83
C ARG A 340 -5.25 -5.79 -11.85
N VAL A 341 -5.33 -6.04 -10.55
CA VAL A 341 -4.53 -5.34 -9.53
C VAL A 341 -3.15 -5.99 -9.47
N LYS A 342 -2.13 -5.26 -9.93
CA LYS A 342 -0.74 -5.74 -9.94
C LYS A 342 0.11 -5.10 -8.85
N ILE A 343 -0.31 -3.96 -8.36
CA ILE A 343 0.38 -3.20 -7.31
C ILE A 343 -0.67 -2.80 -6.28
N ALA A 344 -0.33 -2.93 -5.00
CA ALA A 344 -1.11 -2.32 -3.93
C ALA A 344 -0.16 -1.94 -2.78
N CYS A 345 -0.37 -0.75 -2.19
CA CYS A 345 0.48 -0.26 -1.11
C CYS A 345 -0.35 0.02 0.13
N LEU A 346 -0.10 -0.75 1.19
CA LEU A 346 -0.67 -0.46 2.50
C LEU A 346 -0.12 0.88 3.00
N ALA A 347 -0.97 1.82 3.25
CA ALA A 347 -0.63 3.15 3.72
C ALA A 347 -0.82 3.25 5.24
N GLN A 348 0.25 3.37 6.06
CA GLN A 348 1.65 3.37 5.68
C GLN A 348 2.38 2.20 6.36
N LEU A 349 3.70 2.24 6.46
CA LEU A 349 4.46 1.12 7.02
C LEU A 349 4.84 1.32 8.48
N VAL A 350 5.21 2.56 8.87
CA VAL A 350 5.73 2.88 10.20
C VAL A 350 5.04 4.12 10.78
N ASN A 351 4.54 4.03 11.99
CA ASN A 351 3.88 5.05 12.82
C ASN A 351 2.57 5.63 12.24
N VAL A 352 2.58 6.08 11.02
CA VAL A 352 1.45 6.79 10.40
C VAL A 352 0.47 5.77 9.82
N ILE A 353 -0.72 5.63 10.41
CA ILE A 353 -1.73 4.61 10.04
C ILE A 353 -1.07 3.25 9.68
N ALA A 354 -0.21 2.75 10.56
CA ALA A 354 0.80 1.75 10.20
C ALA A 354 0.72 0.45 11.01
N PRO A 355 1.17 -0.68 10.44
CA PRO A 355 1.30 -1.95 11.17
C PRO A 355 2.45 -1.94 12.20
N ILE A 356 3.46 -1.07 12.03
CA ILE A 356 4.64 -0.98 12.90
C ILE A 356 4.64 0.37 13.60
N MET A 357 4.79 0.37 14.91
CA MET A 357 4.90 1.58 15.72
C MET A 357 6.25 1.64 16.43
N THR A 358 6.71 2.86 16.70
CA THR A 358 7.96 3.13 17.43
C THR A 358 7.75 4.13 18.55
N GLU A 359 8.50 3.96 19.63
CA GLU A 359 8.68 4.98 20.66
C GLU A 359 9.98 5.75 20.40
N GLU A 360 10.00 7.03 20.78
CA GLU A 360 11.22 7.85 20.70
C GLU A 360 12.29 7.27 21.64
N ASN A 361 13.48 6.95 21.11
CA ASN A 361 14.56 6.26 21.82
C ASN A 361 14.11 4.96 22.53
N GLY A 362 13.01 4.38 22.12
CA GLY A 362 12.35 3.25 22.77
C GLY A 362 12.07 2.08 21.86
N LYS A 363 11.07 1.29 22.22
CA LYS A 363 10.74 0.03 21.54
C LYS A 363 10.14 0.25 20.14
N VAL A 364 10.27 -0.77 19.31
CA VAL A 364 9.43 -1.02 18.14
C VAL A 364 8.40 -2.09 18.50
N TRP A 365 7.16 -1.96 18.04
CA TRP A 365 6.11 -2.93 18.32
C TRP A 365 5.13 -3.07 17.14
N LYS A 366 4.37 -4.18 17.14
CA LYS A 366 3.45 -4.57 16.07
C LYS A 366 2.02 -4.24 16.46
N GLN A 367 1.31 -3.51 15.62
CA GLN A 367 -0.15 -3.33 15.75
C GLN A 367 -0.91 -4.57 15.28
N THR A 368 -2.20 -4.64 15.56
CA THR A 368 -3.05 -5.78 15.19
C THR A 368 -3.07 -6.04 13.68
N ILE A 369 -3.08 -4.98 12.85
CA ILE A 369 -3.07 -5.08 11.38
C ILE A 369 -1.76 -5.63 10.81
N PHE A 370 -0.69 -5.72 11.63
CA PHE A 370 0.57 -6.33 11.22
C PHE A 370 0.38 -7.79 10.80
N TYR A 371 -0.41 -8.56 11.54
CA TYR A 371 -0.51 -10.01 11.34
C TYR A 371 -1.16 -10.40 10.01
N PRO A 372 -2.37 -9.90 9.63
CA PRO A 372 -2.94 -10.23 8.33
C PRO A 372 -2.03 -9.80 7.18
N TYR A 373 -1.35 -8.66 7.28
CA TYR A 373 -0.42 -8.20 6.27
C TYR A 373 0.83 -9.08 6.19
N TYR A 374 1.43 -9.42 7.33
CA TYR A 374 2.58 -10.32 7.41
C TYR A 374 2.29 -11.69 6.82
N HIS A 375 1.14 -12.30 7.15
CA HIS A 375 0.77 -13.60 6.63
C HIS A 375 0.48 -13.56 5.12
N ALA A 376 -0.14 -12.51 4.61
CA ALA A 376 -0.35 -12.32 3.18
C ALA A 376 0.99 -12.23 2.43
N LEU A 377 1.95 -11.47 2.95
CA LEU A 377 3.32 -11.38 2.41
C LEU A 377 4.03 -12.74 2.36
N ARG A 378 3.91 -13.53 3.42
CA ARG A 378 4.66 -14.79 3.58
C ARG A 378 4.02 -15.94 2.81
N TYR A 379 2.71 -16.05 2.80
CA TYR A 379 1.99 -17.24 2.33
C TYR A 379 1.12 -16.97 1.08
N GLY A 380 0.89 -15.71 0.71
CA GLY A 380 0.04 -15.31 -0.41
C GLY A 380 0.77 -15.20 -1.74
N GLN A 381 1.80 -16.01 -1.96
CA GLN A 381 2.62 -15.95 -3.18
C GLN A 381 2.12 -16.95 -4.24
N GLY A 382 2.60 -16.80 -5.49
CA GLY A 382 2.35 -17.72 -6.58
C GLY A 382 1.10 -17.38 -7.39
N THR A 383 0.08 -18.24 -7.36
CA THR A 383 -1.16 -18.09 -8.15
C THR A 383 -2.39 -18.03 -7.24
N ALA A 384 -3.22 -17.03 -7.41
CA ALA A 384 -4.52 -16.93 -6.76
C ALA A 384 -5.53 -17.89 -7.40
N LEU A 385 -6.28 -18.62 -6.57
CA LEU A 385 -7.25 -19.63 -6.99
C LEU A 385 -8.67 -19.17 -6.64
N ASP A 386 -9.59 -19.32 -7.60
CA ASP A 386 -11.01 -19.14 -7.35
C ASP A 386 -11.53 -20.30 -6.48
N ILE A 387 -12.08 -19.98 -5.31
CA ILE A 387 -12.64 -20.96 -4.39
C ILE A 387 -14.14 -20.77 -4.23
N SER A 388 -14.87 -21.88 -4.09
CA SER A 388 -16.28 -21.85 -3.77
C SER A 388 -16.46 -21.84 -2.25
N CYS A 389 -17.23 -20.89 -1.76
CA CYS A 389 -17.58 -20.74 -0.35
C CYS A 389 -19.10 -20.94 -0.17
N GLU A 390 -19.49 -21.99 0.52
CA GLU A 390 -20.87 -22.24 0.90
C GLU A 390 -21.01 -21.98 2.41
N CYS A 391 -21.50 -20.80 2.78
CA CYS A 391 -21.73 -20.40 4.17
C CYS A 391 -23.01 -19.55 4.31
N GLU A 392 -23.46 -19.38 5.54
CA GLU A 392 -24.51 -18.43 5.87
C GLU A 392 -24.07 -17.00 5.55
N SER A 393 -25.06 -16.12 5.38
CA SER A 393 -24.83 -14.70 5.09
C SER A 393 -25.69 -13.81 5.98
N TYR A 394 -25.29 -12.56 6.11
CA TYR A 394 -26.03 -11.49 6.76
C TYR A 394 -26.24 -10.30 5.79
N SER A 395 -26.95 -9.28 6.24
CA SER A 395 -27.15 -8.05 5.47
C SER A 395 -27.09 -6.85 6.39
N THR A 396 -26.59 -5.76 5.87
CA THR A 396 -26.57 -4.42 6.49
C THR A 396 -27.40 -3.45 5.67
N ASP A 397 -27.49 -2.20 6.10
CA ASP A 397 -28.17 -1.17 5.32
C ASP A 397 -27.47 -0.87 3.98
N ARG A 398 -26.14 -1.11 3.90
CA ARG A 398 -25.32 -0.85 2.71
C ARG A 398 -25.19 -2.06 1.79
N HIS A 399 -25.16 -3.25 2.34
CA HIS A 399 -24.86 -4.49 1.62
C HIS A 399 -25.87 -5.60 1.93
N SER A 400 -26.18 -6.41 0.94
CA SER A 400 -27.02 -7.60 1.10
C SER A 400 -26.24 -8.88 0.78
N ASN A 401 -26.64 -10.00 1.43
CA ASN A 401 -26.03 -11.31 1.21
C ASN A 401 -24.50 -11.35 1.44
N ILE A 402 -24.05 -10.72 2.51
CA ILE A 402 -22.62 -10.70 2.90
C ILE A 402 -22.30 -12.10 3.47
N PRO A 403 -21.37 -12.86 2.89
CA PRO A 403 -20.98 -14.13 3.47
C PRO A 403 -20.26 -13.91 4.80
N TYR A 404 -20.57 -14.72 5.81
CA TYR A 404 -19.84 -14.63 7.09
C TYR A 404 -18.35 -14.96 6.90
N ILE A 405 -18.01 -15.84 5.96
CA ILE A 405 -16.62 -16.19 5.69
C ILE A 405 -16.15 -15.54 4.39
N GLU A 406 -15.16 -14.67 4.50
CA GLU A 406 -14.40 -14.16 3.36
C GLU A 406 -13.16 -15.02 3.17
N SER A 407 -12.88 -15.48 1.94
CA SER A 407 -11.78 -16.42 1.73
C SER A 407 -11.20 -16.39 0.33
N ILE A 408 -9.93 -16.82 0.22
CA ILE A 408 -9.18 -17.03 -1.01
C ILE A 408 -8.17 -18.15 -0.81
N ALA A 409 -7.77 -18.83 -1.87
CA ALA A 409 -6.62 -19.73 -1.81
C ALA A 409 -5.51 -19.27 -2.75
N THR A 410 -4.27 -19.60 -2.40
CA THR A 410 -3.10 -19.42 -3.25
C THR A 410 -2.32 -20.71 -3.36
N ILE A 411 -1.65 -20.90 -4.48
CA ILE A 411 -0.71 -22.01 -4.68
C ILE A 411 0.64 -21.44 -5.09
N ASP A 412 1.72 -21.92 -4.44
CA ASP A 412 3.07 -21.47 -4.72
C ASP A 412 3.50 -21.71 -6.18
N GLU A 413 4.64 -21.14 -6.60
CA GLU A 413 5.14 -21.27 -7.97
C GLU A 413 5.51 -22.72 -8.32
N GLU A 414 5.92 -23.51 -7.33
CA GLU A 414 6.28 -24.92 -7.48
C GLU A 414 5.03 -25.83 -7.55
N GLY A 415 3.85 -25.33 -7.19
CA GLY A 415 2.61 -26.09 -7.13
C GLY A 415 2.55 -27.12 -6.00
N THR A 416 3.35 -26.93 -4.97
CA THR A 416 3.54 -27.87 -3.84
C THR A 416 2.94 -27.36 -2.53
N GLY A 417 2.90 -26.04 -2.32
CA GLY A 417 2.32 -25.36 -1.16
C GLY A 417 1.01 -24.69 -1.52
N LEU A 418 -0.05 -25.03 -0.79
CA LEU A 418 -1.37 -24.40 -0.94
C LEU A 418 -1.75 -23.73 0.38
N THR A 419 -2.10 -22.44 0.30
CA THR A 419 -2.55 -21.66 1.45
C THR A 419 -3.99 -21.26 1.26
N VAL A 420 -4.80 -21.37 2.30
CA VAL A 420 -6.17 -20.85 2.36
C VAL A 420 -6.20 -19.73 3.38
N PHE A 421 -6.56 -18.53 2.95
CA PHE A 421 -6.85 -17.39 3.82
C PHE A 421 -8.35 -17.32 4.05
N ALA A 422 -8.75 -17.10 5.30
CA ALA A 422 -10.15 -16.95 5.64
C ALA A 422 -10.34 -15.99 6.82
N VAL A 423 -11.37 -15.16 6.74
CA VAL A 423 -11.79 -14.25 7.82
C VAL A 423 -13.24 -14.53 8.18
N ASN A 424 -13.50 -14.71 9.47
CA ASN A 424 -14.84 -14.84 10.00
C ASN A 424 -15.38 -13.45 10.40
N ARG A 425 -16.48 -13.03 9.77
CA ARG A 425 -17.17 -11.76 10.07
C ARG A 425 -18.23 -11.89 11.17
N SER A 426 -18.47 -13.09 11.71
CA SER A 426 -19.45 -13.27 12.76
C SER A 426 -18.93 -12.72 14.09
N LEU A 427 -19.71 -11.86 14.73
CA LEU A 427 -19.39 -11.29 16.04
C LEU A 427 -19.73 -12.22 17.21
N THR A 428 -20.40 -13.33 16.94
CA THR A 428 -20.98 -14.17 18.00
C THR A 428 -20.71 -15.67 17.84
N ASN A 429 -20.31 -16.12 16.65
CA ASN A 429 -20.20 -17.54 16.38
C ASN A 429 -18.84 -17.88 15.75
N SER A 430 -18.18 -18.88 16.29
CA SER A 430 -17.10 -19.57 15.58
C SER A 430 -17.66 -20.33 14.37
N CYS A 431 -16.83 -20.55 13.37
CA CYS A 431 -17.21 -21.24 12.15
C CYS A 431 -16.29 -22.44 11.88
N PRO A 432 -16.79 -23.67 12.10
CA PRO A 432 -16.10 -24.85 11.59
C PRO A 432 -15.99 -24.78 10.06
N LEU A 433 -14.76 -24.97 9.56
CA LEU A 433 -14.47 -24.98 8.12
C LEU A 433 -14.32 -26.42 7.63
N GLU A 434 -15.17 -26.83 6.69
CA GLU A 434 -14.97 -28.03 5.90
C GLU A 434 -14.19 -27.68 4.64
N LEU A 435 -12.94 -28.16 4.52
CA LEU A 435 -12.11 -27.94 3.34
C LEU A 435 -12.18 -29.14 2.41
N THR A 436 -12.51 -28.91 1.16
CA THR A 436 -12.52 -29.92 0.09
C THR A 436 -11.55 -29.53 -1.00
N PHE A 437 -10.73 -30.47 -1.48
CA PHE A 437 -9.72 -30.24 -2.51
C PHE A 437 -9.92 -31.23 -3.66
N ASP A 438 -9.59 -30.81 -4.88
CA ASP A 438 -9.60 -31.62 -6.09
C ASP A 438 -8.45 -32.63 -6.14
N LYS A 439 -7.45 -32.48 -5.26
CA LYS A 439 -6.27 -33.35 -5.13
C LYS A 439 -6.03 -33.70 -3.66
N PRO A 440 -5.38 -34.86 -3.36
CA PRO A 440 -4.94 -35.13 -2.01
C PRO A 440 -3.99 -34.07 -1.50
N VAL A 441 -4.29 -33.51 -0.33
CA VAL A 441 -3.45 -32.53 0.37
C VAL A 441 -3.01 -33.08 1.71
N LYS A 442 -1.83 -32.67 2.17
CA LYS A 442 -1.35 -32.93 3.52
C LYS A 442 -1.44 -31.61 4.28
N PHE A 443 -2.12 -31.65 5.39
CA PHE A 443 -2.16 -30.52 6.32
C PHE A 443 -0.76 -30.24 6.88
N SER A 444 -0.36 -28.98 6.90
CA SER A 444 0.95 -28.52 7.36
C SER A 444 0.84 -27.71 8.65
N GLU A 445 0.08 -26.65 8.63
CA GLU A 445 -0.09 -25.77 9.79
C GLU A 445 -1.42 -25.00 9.71
N HIS A 446 -1.91 -24.61 10.88
CA HIS A 446 -3.05 -23.72 11.04
C HIS A 446 -2.64 -22.51 11.91
N ILE A 447 -2.67 -21.32 11.32
CA ILE A 447 -2.34 -20.08 12.00
C ILE A 447 -3.64 -19.28 12.16
N VAL A 448 -3.89 -18.82 13.37
CA VAL A 448 -5.07 -18.03 13.71
C VAL A 448 -4.63 -16.73 14.36
N VAL A 449 -5.26 -15.64 13.96
CA VAL A 449 -5.18 -14.33 14.62
C VAL A 449 -6.54 -14.05 15.24
N THR A 450 -6.61 -13.98 16.56
CA THR A 450 -7.85 -13.82 17.32
C THR A 450 -7.59 -13.13 18.65
N GLY A 451 -8.65 -12.69 19.33
CA GLY A 451 -8.65 -12.10 20.67
C GLY A 451 -9.93 -12.39 21.41
N GLU A 452 -10.02 -11.97 22.65
CA GLU A 452 -11.22 -12.11 23.47
C GLU A 452 -12.25 -11.01 23.18
N ASP A 453 -11.77 -9.81 22.79
CA ASP A 453 -12.59 -8.64 22.45
C ASP A 453 -12.13 -8.07 21.10
N VAL A 454 -13.08 -7.73 20.23
CA VAL A 454 -12.81 -7.09 18.93
C VAL A 454 -12.14 -5.71 19.08
N ASN A 455 -12.25 -5.10 20.27
CA ASN A 455 -11.61 -3.83 20.60
C ASN A 455 -10.20 -3.98 21.21
N ASP A 456 -9.69 -5.19 21.38
CA ASP A 456 -8.34 -5.41 21.89
C ASP A 456 -7.28 -4.81 20.97
N VAL A 457 -6.33 -4.08 21.57
CA VAL A 457 -5.22 -3.40 20.88
C VAL A 457 -3.88 -3.92 21.37
N ASN A 458 -2.86 -3.79 20.54
CA ASN A 458 -1.48 -4.00 20.93
C ASN A 458 -0.83 -2.66 21.32
N SER A 459 0.21 -2.73 22.15
CA SER A 459 1.01 -1.58 22.57
C SER A 459 2.48 -1.98 22.74
N ALA A 460 3.35 -1.01 23.01
CA ALA A 460 4.74 -1.26 23.36
C ALA A 460 4.95 -2.15 24.60
N GLU A 461 3.93 -2.19 25.49
CA GLU A 461 3.99 -2.92 26.75
C GLU A 461 3.31 -4.28 26.70
N GLU A 462 2.29 -4.43 25.85
CA GLU A 462 1.44 -5.62 25.81
C GLU A 462 1.00 -5.97 24.37
N GLU A 463 1.24 -7.20 23.97
CA GLU A 463 0.81 -7.78 22.70
C GLU A 463 -0.38 -8.72 23.00
N ARG A 464 -1.63 -8.18 22.96
CA ARG A 464 -2.85 -8.95 23.21
C ARG A 464 -3.29 -9.77 22.01
N ILE A 465 -3.10 -9.20 20.83
CA ILE A 465 -3.43 -9.84 19.55
C ILE A 465 -2.13 -10.29 18.91
N SER A 466 -2.01 -11.57 18.67
CA SER A 466 -0.87 -12.18 18.00
C SER A 466 -1.29 -13.42 17.21
N GLU A 467 -0.37 -14.02 16.49
CA GLU A 467 -0.60 -15.31 15.84
C GLU A 467 -0.57 -16.46 16.84
N ALA A 468 -1.50 -17.39 16.70
CA ALA A 468 -1.47 -18.67 17.39
C ALA A 468 -1.38 -19.81 16.36
N ARG A 469 -0.47 -20.76 16.59
CA ARG A 469 -0.41 -22.02 15.81
C ARG A 469 -1.25 -23.06 16.52
N ILE A 470 -2.25 -23.58 15.81
CA ILE A 470 -3.19 -24.55 16.35
C ILE A 470 -2.86 -25.94 15.83
N ASP A 471 -2.66 -26.89 16.77
CA ASP A 471 -2.36 -28.30 16.46
C ASP A 471 -3.62 -29.15 16.67
N ASP A 472 -4.63 -28.97 15.84
CA ASP A 472 -5.98 -29.57 16.00
C ASP A 472 -6.19 -30.86 15.23
N GLY A 473 -5.17 -31.39 14.60
CA GLY A 473 -5.17 -32.74 14.00
C GLY A 473 -6.25 -33.06 12.98
N ASN A 474 -6.97 -32.13 12.37
CA ASN A 474 -7.94 -32.22 11.27
C ASN A 474 -9.27 -31.45 11.50
N HIS A 475 -9.46 -30.78 12.61
CA HIS A 475 -10.61 -29.91 12.82
C HIS A 475 -10.19 -28.45 12.65
N LEU A 476 -10.63 -27.82 11.56
CA LEU A 476 -10.40 -26.41 11.32
C LEU A 476 -11.62 -25.62 11.78
N SER A 477 -11.42 -24.68 12.67
CA SER A 477 -12.44 -23.71 13.08
C SER A 477 -11.84 -22.32 13.07
N LEU A 478 -12.53 -21.37 12.47
CA LEU A 478 -12.22 -19.96 12.64
C LEU A 478 -12.99 -19.44 13.86
N PRO A 479 -12.32 -18.81 14.81
CA PRO A 479 -12.94 -18.21 16.00
C PRO A 479 -13.88 -17.07 15.64
#